data_e1009a5e6f71ee508292e1e3b7268f5b
#
_entry.id   e1009a5e6f71ee508292e1e3b7268f5b
#
_cell.length_a   1.000
_cell.length_b   1.000
_cell.length_c   1.000
_cell.angle_alpha   90.00
_cell.angle_beta   90.00
_cell.angle_gamma   90.00
#
_symmetry.space_group_name_H-M   'P 1'
#
loop_
_entity.id
_entity.type
_entity.pdbx_description
1 polymer ?
#
loop_
_entity_poly.entity_id
_entity_poly.type
_entity_poly.pdbx_seq_one_letter_code
_entity_poly.pdbx_strand_id
1 'polypeptide(L)'
;MILYFFNTLILNFLSKIIMAYKPNMEDIKNLRTMTGAGLADVKKALTESEGDFNKAMEIIREKGQAIAAKRSDRETSNGCVLVKAVEGFAAIVALKCETDFVANGADYIKLTQDILDAAVAAKAKSLDEVKELTIADGTKVQDAVVARSGITGEKMELDGYNFIEGDNVEVYDHMGKHTLCTMVQTNKAAQEQGHAIAMQVAAMKPVALNQESVPQSVIDEEIRVAVEKTKQEQVQKAVEAALKKAGINPAHVDSEDHMESNMGKGWITAEQVAQAKEIIATVSAEKAANLPEAMIQNIAKGRLNKFFKESCLLNQEFIQDSKLSVADYLKAADKDLTVVDFKRFTLAAE
;
A
#
# COMPACT_ATOMS: atom_id res chain seq x y z
N MET A 1 64.38 -2.62 -29.16
CA MET A 1 63.33 -1.60 -28.86
C MET A 1 62.07 -2.21 -28.23
N ILE A 2 61.52 -3.29 -28.77
CA ILE A 2 60.29 -3.96 -28.25
C ILE A 2 60.49 -4.56 -26.86
N LEU A 3 61.63 -5.15 -26.52
CA LEU A 3 61.93 -5.72 -25.21
C LEU A 3 62.02 -4.65 -24.11
N TYR A 4 62.47 -3.46 -24.41
CA TYR A 4 62.57 -2.35 -23.46
C TYR A 4 61.18 -1.80 -23.10
N PHE A 5 60.26 -1.73 -24.07
CA PHE A 5 58.87 -1.30 -23.86
C PHE A 5 58.09 -2.31 -23.00
N PHE A 6 58.32 -3.62 -23.24
CA PHE A 6 57.67 -4.68 -22.48
C PHE A 6 58.15 -4.70 -21.01
N ASN A 7 59.45 -4.53 -20.77
CA ASN A 7 59.99 -4.48 -19.41
C ASN A 7 59.52 -3.23 -18.66
N THR A 8 59.40 -2.07 -19.32
CA THR A 8 58.92 -0.84 -18.71
C THR A 8 57.41 -0.95 -18.39
N LEU A 9 56.62 -1.62 -19.22
CA LEU A 9 55.18 -1.88 -19.00
C LEU A 9 54.98 -2.85 -17.83
N ILE A 10 55.78 -3.93 -17.76
CA ILE A 10 55.73 -4.91 -16.67
C ILE A 10 56.23 -4.30 -15.37
N LEU A 11 57.26 -3.49 -15.38
CA LEU A 11 57.76 -2.77 -14.18
C LEU A 11 56.74 -1.74 -13.69
N ASN A 12 56.08 -0.99 -14.58
CA ASN A 12 54.97 -0.09 -14.19
C ASN A 12 53.72 -0.84 -13.70
N PHE A 13 53.43 -2.01 -14.25
CA PHE A 13 52.34 -2.85 -13.77
C PHE A 13 52.66 -3.49 -12.40
N LEU A 14 53.87 -3.98 -12.20
CA LEU A 14 54.38 -4.49 -10.96
C LEU A 14 54.52 -3.42 -9.89
N SER A 15 54.97 -2.20 -10.22
CA SER A 15 55.03 -1.09 -9.27
C SER A 15 53.63 -0.64 -8.81
N LYS A 16 52.63 -0.65 -9.70
CA LYS A 16 51.24 -0.38 -9.32
C LYS A 16 50.64 -1.47 -8.40
N ILE A 17 51.03 -2.75 -8.58
CA ILE A 17 50.59 -3.85 -7.73
C ILE A 17 51.29 -3.79 -6.36
N ILE A 18 52.55 -3.36 -6.29
CA ILE A 18 53.35 -3.32 -5.04
C ILE A 18 53.02 -2.09 -4.20
N MET A 19 52.48 -1.02 -4.80
CA MET A 19 52.08 0.22 -4.09
C MET A 19 50.55 0.34 -3.94
N ALA A 20 49.80 -0.73 -4.14
CA ALA A 20 48.36 -0.70 -3.89
C ALA A 20 48.07 -0.32 -2.44
N TYR A 21 47.35 0.78 -2.24
CA TYR A 21 46.91 1.24 -0.93
C TYR A 21 46.24 0.11 -0.16
N LYS A 22 46.69 -0.20 1.02
CA LYS A 22 46.09 -1.18 1.93
C LYS A 22 45.30 -0.44 2.99
N PRO A 23 43.96 -0.45 2.92
CA PRO A 23 43.15 0.20 3.95
C PRO A 23 43.49 -0.30 5.34
N ASN A 24 43.77 0.60 6.29
CA ASN A 24 43.90 0.26 7.69
C ASN A 24 42.51 0.10 8.34
N MET A 25 42.46 -0.47 9.54
CA MET A 25 41.19 -0.75 10.24
C MET A 25 40.48 0.54 10.68
N GLU A 26 41.17 1.61 10.89
CA GLU A 26 40.62 2.91 11.29
C GLU A 26 39.89 3.56 10.09
N ASP A 27 40.53 3.61 8.92
CA ASP A 27 39.92 4.12 7.69
C ASP A 27 38.68 3.30 7.29
N ILE A 28 38.78 1.96 7.42
CA ILE A 28 37.64 1.06 7.16
C ILE A 28 36.49 1.36 8.12
N LYS A 29 36.77 1.52 9.43
CA LYS A 29 35.76 1.83 10.43
C LYS A 29 35.12 3.19 10.18
N ASN A 30 35.95 4.20 9.89
CA ASN A 30 35.46 5.55 9.63
C ASN A 30 34.58 5.62 8.40
N LEU A 31 35.01 5.06 7.27
CA LEU A 31 34.21 5.08 6.04
C LEU A 31 32.95 4.22 6.18
N ARG A 32 33.01 3.10 6.91
CA ARG A 32 31.84 2.29 7.22
C ARG A 32 30.83 3.05 8.08
N THR A 33 31.28 3.80 9.06
CA THR A 33 30.41 4.64 9.91
C THR A 33 29.76 5.75 9.10
N MET A 34 30.49 6.36 8.15
CA MET A 34 29.98 7.41 7.28
C MET A 34 28.96 6.89 6.22
N THR A 35 29.18 5.70 5.69
CA THR A 35 28.43 5.19 4.55
C THR A 35 27.41 4.09 4.90
N GLY A 36 27.59 3.41 6.04
CA GLY A 36 26.83 2.20 6.38
C GLY A 36 27.15 0.98 5.50
N ALA A 37 28.05 1.09 4.54
CA ALA A 37 28.35 0.05 3.57
C ALA A 37 29.02 -1.19 4.20
N GLY A 38 28.89 -2.34 3.52
CA GLY A 38 29.50 -3.60 3.95
C GLY A 38 31.03 -3.54 3.99
N LEU A 39 31.65 -4.29 4.88
CA LEU A 39 33.12 -4.31 5.07
C LEU A 39 33.89 -4.56 3.76
N ALA A 40 33.39 -5.46 2.92
CA ALA A 40 34.04 -5.81 1.66
C ALA A 40 34.00 -4.63 0.67
N ASP A 41 32.89 -3.92 0.61
CA ASP A 41 32.69 -2.78 -0.28
C ASP A 41 33.50 -1.57 0.15
N VAL A 42 33.50 -1.26 1.46
CA VAL A 42 34.33 -0.21 2.03
C VAL A 42 35.81 -0.47 1.77
N LYS A 43 36.28 -1.70 2.00
CA LYS A 43 37.66 -2.08 1.76
C LYS A 43 38.05 -1.96 0.28
N LYS A 44 37.13 -2.39 -0.62
CA LYS A 44 37.33 -2.28 -2.06
C LYS A 44 37.39 -0.81 -2.50
N ALA A 45 36.44 0.01 -2.06
CA ALA A 45 36.35 1.42 -2.40
C ALA A 45 37.59 2.19 -1.92
N LEU A 46 38.04 1.96 -0.68
CA LEU A 46 39.29 2.57 -0.18
C LEU A 46 40.53 2.13 -0.95
N THR A 47 40.59 0.88 -1.40
CA THR A 47 41.69 0.39 -2.23
C THR A 47 41.70 1.04 -3.60
N GLU A 48 40.53 1.13 -4.27
CA GLU A 48 40.37 1.72 -5.59
C GLU A 48 40.55 3.25 -5.59
N SER A 49 40.23 3.92 -4.49
CA SER A 49 40.42 5.36 -4.28
C SER A 49 41.80 5.72 -3.75
N GLU A 50 42.68 4.74 -3.53
CA GLU A 50 44.01 4.94 -2.93
C GLU A 50 43.94 5.66 -1.57
N GLY A 51 42.88 5.42 -0.78
CA GLY A 51 42.66 6.03 0.54
C GLY A 51 41.97 7.39 0.50
N ASP A 52 41.56 7.89 -0.64
CA ASP A 52 40.76 9.11 -0.76
C ASP A 52 39.30 8.81 -0.37
N PHE A 53 38.86 9.34 0.78
CA PHE A 53 37.54 9.11 1.33
C PHE A 53 36.40 9.63 0.43
N ASN A 54 36.60 10.78 -0.23
CA ASN A 54 35.58 11.37 -1.09
C ASN A 54 35.37 10.49 -2.34
N LYS A 55 36.44 10.03 -2.95
CA LYS A 55 36.37 9.08 -4.07
C LYS A 55 35.81 7.73 -3.63
N ALA A 56 36.18 7.24 -2.44
CA ALA A 56 35.65 6.00 -1.93
C ALA A 56 34.13 6.08 -1.70
N MET A 57 33.63 7.19 -1.16
CA MET A 57 32.18 7.44 -1.03
C MET A 57 31.49 7.45 -2.39
N GLU A 58 32.09 8.09 -3.40
CA GLU A 58 31.55 8.11 -4.76
C GLU A 58 31.47 6.71 -5.38
N ILE A 59 32.52 5.88 -5.24
CA ILE A 59 32.52 4.47 -5.69
C ILE A 59 31.39 3.67 -5.01
N ILE A 60 31.17 3.87 -3.71
CA ILE A 60 30.09 3.23 -2.96
C ILE A 60 28.73 3.70 -3.49
N ARG A 61 28.56 4.99 -3.78
CA ARG A 61 27.34 5.59 -4.33
C ARG A 61 27.03 5.05 -5.72
N GLU A 62 28.00 5.02 -6.63
CA GLU A 62 27.86 4.45 -7.99
C GLU A 62 27.47 2.96 -7.95
N LYS A 63 28.07 2.21 -7.04
CA LYS A 63 27.70 0.81 -6.82
C LYS A 63 26.24 0.68 -6.36
N GLY A 64 25.80 1.53 -5.43
CA GLY A 64 24.40 1.58 -4.96
C GLY A 64 23.43 1.85 -6.10
N GLN A 65 23.74 2.82 -6.97
CA GLN A 65 22.93 3.13 -8.15
C GLN A 65 22.85 1.94 -9.13
N ALA A 66 23.96 1.25 -9.38
CA ALA A 66 23.98 0.08 -10.24
C ALA A 66 23.14 -1.09 -9.68
N ILE A 67 23.12 -1.28 -8.35
CA ILE A 67 22.28 -2.27 -7.69
C ILE A 67 20.81 -1.89 -7.81
N ALA A 68 20.45 -0.64 -7.52
CA ALA A 68 19.08 -0.14 -7.62
C ALA A 68 18.55 -0.28 -9.06
N ALA A 69 19.35 0.07 -10.07
CA ALA A 69 18.99 -0.07 -11.48
C ALA A 69 18.75 -1.53 -11.90
N LYS A 70 19.56 -2.48 -11.42
CA LYS A 70 19.40 -3.92 -11.70
C LYS A 70 18.17 -4.56 -11.05
N ARG A 71 17.58 -3.88 -10.07
CA ARG A 71 16.45 -4.38 -9.30
C ARG A 71 15.15 -3.63 -9.57
N SER A 72 15.15 -2.74 -10.57
CA SER A 72 13.98 -1.91 -10.93
C SER A 72 12.71 -2.71 -11.16
N ASP A 73 12.82 -3.96 -11.65
CA ASP A 73 11.69 -4.82 -12.01
C ASP A 73 11.14 -5.65 -10.83
N ARG A 74 11.76 -5.54 -9.65
CA ARG A 74 11.29 -6.29 -8.48
C ARG A 74 10.14 -5.59 -7.79
N GLU A 75 9.26 -6.38 -7.16
CA GLU A 75 8.18 -5.87 -6.35
C GLU A 75 8.66 -5.52 -4.94
N THR A 76 8.14 -4.42 -4.40
CA THR A 76 8.37 -3.96 -3.04
C THR A 76 7.09 -4.12 -2.23
N SER A 77 6.90 -5.29 -1.64
CA SER A 77 5.69 -5.64 -0.87
C SER A 77 5.79 -5.34 0.63
N ASN A 78 6.99 -5.06 1.11
CA ASN A 78 7.27 -4.70 2.50
C ASN A 78 7.74 -3.25 2.62
N GLY A 79 7.90 -2.75 3.83
CA GLY A 79 8.38 -1.39 4.04
C GLY A 79 8.10 -0.85 5.43
N CYS A 80 8.32 0.46 5.58
CA CYS A 80 8.06 1.21 6.80
C CYS A 80 7.17 2.42 6.46
N VAL A 81 6.03 2.52 7.14
CA VAL A 81 5.10 3.64 7.05
C VAL A 81 5.16 4.41 8.36
N LEU A 82 5.47 5.67 8.30
CA LEU A 82 5.51 6.54 9.47
C LEU A 82 4.62 7.76 9.27
N VAL A 83 4.15 8.30 10.38
CA VAL A 83 3.26 9.46 10.41
C VAL A 83 3.72 10.46 11.46
N LYS A 84 3.61 11.75 11.16
CA LYS A 84 3.94 12.82 12.10
C LYS A 84 3.07 14.04 11.87
N ALA A 85 2.59 14.63 12.97
CA ALA A 85 1.95 15.94 12.97
C ALA A 85 2.88 16.98 13.61
N VAL A 86 2.86 18.18 13.04
CA VAL A 86 3.47 19.40 13.57
C VAL A 86 2.43 20.52 13.52
N GLU A 87 2.76 21.71 14.03
CA GLU A 87 1.86 22.85 13.97
C GLU A 87 1.48 23.19 12.51
N GLY A 88 0.20 23.12 12.21
CA GLY A 88 -0.37 23.43 10.90
C GLY A 88 -0.06 22.44 9.78
N PHE A 89 0.50 21.25 10.08
CA PHE A 89 0.82 20.26 9.05
C PHE A 89 0.99 18.84 9.61
N ALA A 90 0.56 17.85 8.85
CA ALA A 90 0.86 16.44 9.14
C ALA A 90 1.18 15.67 7.86
N ALA A 91 2.02 14.65 7.95
CA ALA A 91 2.35 13.82 6.80
C ALA A 91 2.51 12.34 7.16
N ILE A 92 2.23 11.48 6.17
CA ILE A 92 2.57 10.06 6.15
C ILE A 92 3.63 9.87 5.07
N VAL A 93 4.68 9.13 5.40
CA VAL A 93 5.71 8.68 4.45
C VAL A 93 5.74 7.15 4.46
N ALA A 94 5.79 6.53 3.29
CA ALA A 94 6.01 5.11 3.13
C ALA A 94 7.24 4.84 2.26
N LEU A 95 8.26 4.26 2.86
CA LEU A 95 9.43 3.71 2.18
C LEU A 95 9.25 2.21 2.06
N LYS A 96 9.25 1.68 0.84
CA LYS A 96 9.04 0.27 0.53
C LYS A 96 10.33 -0.46 0.23
N CYS A 97 10.37 -1.77 0.50
CA CYS A 97 11.48 -2.69 0.21
C CYS A 97 10.97 -4.10 -0.11
N GLU A 98 11.89 -5.00 -0.46
CA GLU A 98 11.52 -6.38 -0.88
C GLU A 98 11.12 -7.24 0.33
N THR A 99 11.81 -7.15 1.48
CA THR A 99 11.62 -8.04 2.62
C THR A 99 11.26 -7.32 3.91
N ASP A 100 10.55 -8.03 4.79
CA ASP A 100 10.25 -7.60 6.16
C ASP A 100 11.50 -7.53 7.05
N PHE A 101 12.52 -8.33 6.76
CA PHE A 101 13.80 -8.30 7.46
C PHE A 101 14.48 -6.94 7.32
N VAL A 102 14.51 -6.36 6.11
CA VAL A 102 15.05 -5.03 5.87
C VAL A 102 14.12 -3.97 6.45
N ALA A 103 12.81 -4.10 6.26
CA ALA A 103 11.81 -3.15 6.75
C ALA A 103 11.88 -2.93 8.26
N ASN A 104 12.16 -3.99 9.03
CA ASN A 104 12.28 -3.95 10.48
C ASN A 104 13.69 -3.52 10.98
N GLY A 105 14.63 -3.25 10.08
CA GLY A 105 15.97 -2.81 10.43
C GLY A 105 15.97 -1.40 11.01
N ALA A 106 16.69 -1.18 12.12
CA ALA A 106 16.75 0.12 12.80
C ALA A 106 17.20 1.26 11.88
N ASP A 107 18.19 1.00 11.02
CA ASP A 107 18.70 1.99 10.06
C ASP A 107 17.67 2.31 8.95
N TYR A 108 16.83 1.35 8.60
CA TYR A 108 15.77 1.54 7.61
C TYR A 108 14.64 2.40 8.17
N ILE A 109 14.19 2.07 9.39
CA ILE A 109 13.18 2.86 10.11
C ILE A 109 13.71 4.28 10.34
N LYS A 110 15.00 4.42 10.73
CA LYS A 110 15.61 5.73 10.90
C LYS A 110 15.63 6.55 9.61
N LEU A 111 15.99 5.95 8.48
CA LEU A 111 15.94 6.63 7.18
C LEU A 111 14.51 7.11 6.86
N THR A 112 13.50 6.25 7.09
CA THR A 112 12.10 6.64 6.89
C THR A 112 11.70 7.80 7.79
N GLN A 113 12.18 7.81 9.05
CA GLN A 113 11.96 8.91 10.00
C GLN A 113 12.65 10.21 9.54
N ASP A 114 13.90 10.13 9.09
CA ASP A 114 14.66 11.30 8.60
C ASP A 114 13.95 11.92 7.36
N ILE A 115 13.40 11.08 6.47
CA ILE A 115 12.60 11.53 5.32
C ILE A 115 11.31 12.22 5.79
N LEU A 116 10.58 11.62 6.74
CA LEU A 116 9.36 12.19 7.30
C LEU A 116 9.64 13.52 8.00
N ASP A 117 10.72 13.61 8.77
CA ASP A 117 11.12 14.84 9.45
C ASP A 117 11.44 15.96 8.46
N ALA A 118 12.15 15.65 7.37
CA ALA A 118 12.39 16.60 6.29
C ALA A 118 11.09 17.04 5.61
N ALA A 119 10.18 16.10 5.32
CA ALA A 119 8.89 16.37 4.67
C ALA A 119 8.00 17.29 5.50
N VAL A 120 7.88 17.05 6.82
CA VAL A 120 7.05 17.92 7.69
C VAL A 120 7.71 19.26 7.96
N ALA A 121 9.04 19.33 8.07
CA ALA A 121 9.78 20.59 8.24
C ALA A 121 9.63 21.50 7.01
N ALA A 122 9.65 20.94 5.82
CA ALA A 122 9.45 21.65 4.56
C ALA A 122 7.97 21.89 4.23
N LYS A 123 7.04 21.23 4.93
CA LYS A 123 5.61 21.18 4.60
C LYS A 123 5.38 20.81 3.13
N ALA A 124 6.06 19.75 2.68
CA ALA A 124 6.03 19.29 1.28
C ALA A 124 4.62 18.89 0.86
N LYS A 125 4.24 19.25 -0.38
CA LYS A 125 2.88 19.02 -0.91
C LYS A 125 2.79 17.93 -1.97
N SER A 126 3.91 17.28 -2.26
CA SER A 126 3.96 16.16 -3.20
C SER A 126 5.10 15.21 -2.87
N LEU A 127 4.97 13.97 -3.37
CA LEU A 127 6.04 12.98 -3.27
C LEU A 127 7.32 13.43 -4.00
N ASP A 128 7.16 14.12 -5.12
CA ASP A 128 8.31 14.62 -5.90
C ASP A 128 9.06 15.72 -5.15
N GLU A 129 8.35 16.61 -4.45
CA GLU A 129 8.99 17.56 -3.54
C GLU A 129 9.76 16.85 -2.45
N VAL A 130 9.19 15.80 -1.81
CA VAL A 130 9.88 15.03 -0.77
C VAL A 130 11.16 14.40 -1.28
N LYS A 131 11.18 13.84 -2.50
CA LYS A 131 12.37 13.24 -3.11
C LYS A 131 13.53 14.23 -3.28
N GLU A 132 13.22 15.50 -3.51
CA GLU A 132 14.22 16.57 -3.70
C GLU A 132 14.71 17.20 -2.39
N LEU A 133 14.06 16.90 -1.25
CA LEU A 133 14.48 17.43 0.05
C LEU A 133 15.83 16.86 0.48
N THR A 134 16.42 17.50 1.46
CA THR A 134 17.66 17.09 2.09
C THR A 134 17.38 16.64 3.53
N ILE A 135 17.83 15.45 3.91
CA ILE A 135 17.74 14.95 5.28
C ILE A 135 18.84 15.56 6.17
N ALA A 136 18.78 15.31 7.47
CA ALA A 136 19.60 15.99 8.48
C ALA A 136 21.13 15.87 8.28
N ASP A 137 21.61 14.83 7.62
CA ASP A 137 23.04 14.64 7.33
C ASP A 137 23.53 15.38 6.07
N GLY A 138 22.65 16.12 5.39
CA GLY A 138 22.96 16.87 4.17
C GLY A 138 22.77 16.08 2.87
N THR A 139 22.31 14.84 2.94
CA THR A 139 22.07 13.99 1.78
C THR A 139 20.66 14.24 1.19
N LYS A 140 20.52 14.26 -0.13
CA LYS A 140 19.19 14.28 -0.74
C LYS A 140 18.42 12.99 -0.43
N VAL A 141 17.12 13.09 -0.21
CA VAL A 141 16.23 11.94 0.07
C VAL A 141 16.39 10.84 -0.98
N GLN A 142 16.35 11.20 -2.26
CA GLN A 142 16.49 10.24 -3.35
C GLN A 142 17.85 9.52 -3.31
N ASP A 143 18.92 10.24 -3.04
CA ASP A 143 20.27 9.66 -2.95
C ASP A 143 20.41 8.75 -1.71
N ALA A 144 19.79 9.11 -0.59
CA ALA A 144 19.79 8.31 0.63
C ALA A 144 19.04 6.98 0.44
N VAL A 145 17.91 7.00 -0.27
CA VAL A 145 17.17 5.77 -0.64
C VAL A 145 18.00 4.87 -1.55
N VAL A 146 18.64 5.42 -2.57
CA VAL A 146 19.53 4.67 -3.48
C VAL A 146 20.74 4.10 -2.72
N ALA A 147 21.35 4.88 -1.84
CA ALA A 147 22.46 4.41 -1.01
C ALA A 147 22.05 3.24 -0.11
N ARG A 148 20.89 3.32 0.53
CA ARG A 148 20.36 2.23 1.37
C ARG A 148 20.05 0.97 0.54
N SER A 149 19.49 1.12 -0.66
CA SER A 149 19.31 0.01 -1.61
C SER A 149 20.65 -0.68 -1.95
N GLY A 150 21.70 0.12 -2.17
CA GLY A 150 23.05 -0.41 -2.40
C GLY A 150 23.63 -1.19 -1.22
N ILE A 151 23.36 -0.75 0.02
CA ILE A 151 23.84 -1.39 1.24
C ILE A 151 23.15 -2.73 1.50
N THR A 152 21.82 -2.75 1.38
CA THR A 152 21.00 -3.94 1.65
C THR A 152 20.98 -4.91 0.50
N GLY A 153 21.22 -4.43 -0.72
CA GLY A 153 21.06 -5.18 -1.95
C GLY A 153 19.60 -5.43 -2.32
N GLU A 154 18.64 -4.70 -1.76
CA GLU A 154 17.21 -4.79 -2.09
C GLU A 154 16.75 -3.55 -2.86
N LYS A 155 15.70 -3.71 -3.69
CA LYS A 155 14.97 -2.57 -4.24
C LYS A 155 14.31 -1.77 -3.13
N MET A 156 14.41 -0.45 -3.23
CA MET A 156 13.72 0.48 -2.34
C MET A 156 12.99 1.54 -3.15
N GLU A 157 11.78 1.86 -2.71
CA GLU A 157 10.94 2.86 -3.35
C GLU A 157 10.28 3.75 -2.31
N LEU A 158 10.52 5.05 -2.45
CA LEU A 158 9.72 6.06 -1.77
C LEU A 158 8.53 6.36 -2.70
N ASP A 159 7.39 5.69 -2.50
CA ASP A 159 6.20 5.84 -3.35
C ASP A 159 4.91 6.16 -2.60
N GLY A 160 4.95 6.17 -1.27
CA GLY A 160 3.83 6.55 -0.41
C GLY A 160 4.06 7.89 0.28
N TYR A 161 3.21 8.86 -0.05
CA TYR A 161 3.18 10.17 0.61
C TYR A 161 1.76 10.70 0.67
N ASN A 162 1.34 11.13 1.86
CA ASN A 162 0.11 11.86 2.08
C ASN A 162 0.35 12.99 3.07
N PHE A 163 -0.38 14.07 2.96
CA PHE A 163 -0.31 15.19 3.88
C PHE A 163 -1.70 15.78 4.18
N ILE A 164 -1.79 16.50 5.29
CA ILE A 164 -2.92 17.35 5.66
C ILE A 164 -2.34 18.71 6.09
N GLU A 165 -2.85 19.81 5.53
CA GLU A 165 -2.55 21.17 5.97
C GLU A 165 -3.61 21.62 6.96
N GLY A 166 -3.17 22.15 8.10
CA GLY A 166 -4.05 22.71 9.12
C GLY A 166 -3.75 22.18 10.51
N ASP A 167 -4.50 22.73 11.46
CA ASP A 167 -4.39 22.35 12.87
C ASP A 167 -5.32 21.19 13.22
N ASN A 168 -5.23 20.72 14.47
CA ASN A 168 -6.09 19.68 15.03
C ASN A 168 -6.03 18.37 14.26
N VAL A 169 -4.82 17.96 13.83
CA VAL A 169 -4.57 16.68 13.17
C VAL A 169 -4.07 15.68 14.20
N GLU A 170 -4.82 14.61 14.39
CA GLU A 170 -4.40 13.45 15.18
C GLU A 170 -3.87 12.36 14.26
N VAL A 171 -2.83 11.68 14.72
CA VAL A 171 -2.12 10.65 13.96
C VAL A 171 -2.17 9.31 14.70
N TYR A 172 -2.14 8.23 13.93
CA TYR A 172 -2.13 6.89 14.49
C TYR A 172 -1.29 5.94 13.64
N ASP A 173 -0.32 5.29 14.29
CA ASP A 173 0.43 4.15 13.75
C ASP A 173 -0.16 2.86 14.34
N HIS A 174 -0.71 2.02 13.48
CA HIS A 174 -1.47 0.86 13.91
C HIS A 174 -0.59 -0.16 14.64
N MET A 175 -0.83 -0.29 15.95
CA MET A 175 -0.11 -1.17 16.86
C MET A 175 1.42 -0.91 16.93
N GLY A 176 1.90 0.24 16.47
CA GLY A 176 3.32 0.57 16.39
C GLY A 176 4.12 -0.34 15.44
N LYS A 177 3.45 -0.92 14.44
CA LYS A 177 4.09 -1.85 13.49
C LYS A 177 4.64 -1.18 12.24
N HIS A 178 4.41 0.11 12.07
CA HIS A 178 4.90 0.90 10.93
C HIS A 178 4.48 0.33 9.55
N THR A 179 3.30 -0.29 9.47
CA THR A 179 2.76 -0.86 8.22
C THR A 179 1.46 -0.23 7.78
N LEU A 180 0.78 0.44 8.71
CA LEU A 180 -0.47 1.17 8.49
C LEU A 180 -0.48 2.41 9.36
N CYS A 181 -0.61 3.57 8.74
CA CYS A 181 -0.73 4.86 9.44
C CYS A 181 -1.94 5.63 8.96
N THR A 182 -2.51 6.43 9.85
CA THR A 182 -3.65 7.31 9.55
C THR A 182 -3.45 8.70 10.13
N MET A 183 -4.07 9.67 9.50
CA MET A 183 -4.21 11.06 9.98
C MET A 183 -5.66 11.45 9.91
N VAL A 184 -6.15 12.17 10.91
CA VAL A 184 -7.52 12.69 10.97
C VAL A 184 -7.48 14.14 11.44
N GLN A 185 -8.07 15.03 10.65
CA GLN A 185 -8.23 16.44 11.00
C GLN A 185 -9.65 16.70 11.50
N THR A 186 -9.77 17.33 12.65
CA THR A 186 -11.03 17.81 13.19
C THR A 186 -11.14 19.33 13.02
N ASN A 187 -12.39 19.83 12.96
CA ASN A 187 -12.65 21.27 12.78
C ASN A 187 -12.29 22.11 14.02
N LYS A 188 -12.04 21.48 15.15
CA LYS A 188 -11.61 22.10 16.41
C LYS A 188 -10.79 21.10 17.22
N ALA A 189 -10.05 21.59 18.22
CA ALA A 189 -9.23 20.74 19.09
C ALA A 189 -10.09 19.69 19.82
N ALA A 190 -9.77 18.41 19.57
CA ALA A 190 -10.48 17.25 20.14
C ALA A 190 -9.58 16.02 20.08
N GLN A 191 -8.49 16.02 20.85
CA GLN A 191 -7.43 15.00 20.80
C GLN A 191 -7.95 13.59 21.01
N GLU A 192 -8.76 13.36 22.05
CA GLU A 192 -9.31 12.05 22.35
C GLU A 192 -10.19 11.53 21.22
N GLN A 193 -11.11 12.36 20.72
CA GLN A 193 -12.02 12.01 19.64
C GLN A 193 -11.25 11.82 18.32
N GLY A 194 -10.34 12.73 18.00
CA GLY A 194 -9.49 12.62 16.82
C GLY A 194 -8.69 11.33 16.78
N HIS A 195 -8.07 10.95 17.91
CA HIS A 195 -7.35 9.68 18.02
C HIS A 195 -8.27 8.45 17.87
N ALA A 196 -9.45 8.46 18.50
CA ALA A 196 -10.43 7.39 18.32
C ALA A 196 -10.88 7.23 16.87
N ILE A 197 -11.07 8.36 16.15
CA ILE A 197 -11.40 8.31 14.73
C ILE A 197 -10.20 7.91 13.86
N ALA A 198 -8.96 8.23 14.22
CA ALA A 198 -7.79 7.73 13.51
C ALA A 198 -7.70 6.20 13.60
N MET A 199 -8.03 5.59 14.74
CA MET A 199 -8.19 4.14 14.88
C MET A 199 -9.36 3.59 14.05
N GLN A 200 -10.50 4.30 14.00
CA GLN A 200 -11.64 3.97 13.13
C GLN A 200 -11.23 3.91 11.67
N VAL A 201 -10.53 4.94 11.16
CA VAL A 201 -10.02 5.01 9.78
C VAL A 201 -9.09 3.84 9.48
N ALA A 202 -8.21 3.49 10.43
CA ALA A 202 -7.31 2.34 10.27
C ALA A 202 -8.07 1.02 10.10
N ALA A 203 -9.10 0.79 10.94
CA ALA A 203 -9.84 -0.46 11.00
C ALA A 203 -10.90 -0.58 9.90
N MET A 204 -11.67 0.47 9.65
CA MET A 204 -12.88 0.43 8.81
C MET A 204 -12.68 0.93 7.39
N LYS A 205 -11.47 1.39 7.02
CA LYS A 205 -11.06 1.73 5.64
C LYS A 205 -12.09 2.62 4.90
N PRO A 206 -12.52 3.76 5.45
CA PRO A 206 -13.46 4.60 4.74
C PRO A 206 -12.84 5.13 3.44
N VAL A 207 -13.65 5.23 2.39
CA VAL A 207 -13.23 5.75 1.08
C VAL A 207 -13.53 7.24 0.93
N ALA A 208 -14.44 7.77 1.73
CA ALA A 208 -14.84 9.19 1.71
C ALA A 208 -15.25 9.66 3.10
N LEU A 209 -15.28 10.98 3.29
CA LEU A 209 -15.70 11.58 4.55
C LEU A 209 -17.21 11.38 4.80
N ASN A 210 -18.01 11.72 3.79
CA ASN A 210 -19.45 11.62 3.79
C ASN A 210 -19.96 11.30 2.37
N GLN A 211 -21.26 11.16 2.19
CA GLN A 211 -21.89 10.83 0.91
C GLN A 211 -21.58 11.88 -0.18
N GLU A 212 -21.56 13.15 0.17
CA GLU A 212 -21.32 14.26 -0.78
C GLU A 212 -19.87 14.28 -1.29
N SER A 213 -18.94 13.68 -0.55
CA SER A 213 -17.52 13.61 -0.93
C SER A 213 -17.16 12.32 -1.71
N VAL A 214 -18.12 11.42 -1.95
CA VAL A 214 -17.90 10.26 -2.82
C VAL A 214 -17.89 10.72 -4.28
N PRO A 215 -16.85 10.42 -5.08
CA PRO A 215 -16.81 10.74 -6.49
C PRO A 215 -18.01 10.15 -7.25
N GLN A 216 -18.62 10.91 -8.16
CA GLN A 216 -19.77 10.45 -8.93
C GLN A 216 -19.49 9.15 -9.72
N SER A 217 -18.27 9.00 -10.23
CA SER A 217 -17.84 7.78 -10.93
C SER A 217 -17.89 6.53 -10.04
N VAL A 218 -17.60 6.66 -8.74
CA VAL A 218 -17.70 5.55 -7.77
C VAL A 218 -19.17 5.24 -7.51
N ILE A 219 -20.01 6.25 -7.36
CA ILE A 219 -21.46 6.07 -7.18
C ILE A 219 -22.07 5.36 -8.39
N ASP A 220 -21.71 5.79 -9.60
CA ASP A 220 -22.22 5.21 -10.85
C ASP A 220 -21.80 3.74 -10.99
N GLU A 221 -20.57 3.41 -10.65
CA GLU A 221 -20.07 2.03 -10.67
C GLU A 221 -20.76 1.16 -9.61
N GLU A 222 -20.95 1.66 -8.39
CA GLU A 222 -21.67 0.94 -7.33
C GLU A 222 -23.13 0.68 -7.73
N ILE A 223 -23.80 1.64 -8.38
CA ILE A 223 -25.16 1.46 -8.92
C ILE A 223 -25.14 0.39 -10.01
N ARG A 224 -24.21 0.45 -10.95
CA ARG A 224 -24.08 -0.53 -12.03
C ARG A 224 -23.91 -1.94 -11.49
N VAL A 225 -22.98 -2.13 -10.56
CA VAL A 225 -22.73 -3.43 -9.90
C VAL A 225 -23.94 -3.89 -9.09
N ALA A 226 -24.61 -2.97 -8.38
CA ALA A 226 -25.80 -3.29 -7.60
C ALA A 226 -26.96 -3.75 -8.50
N VAL A 227 -27.17 -3.09 -9.65
CA VAL A 227 -28.18 -3.46 -10.64
C VAL A 227 -27.89 -4.83 -11.22
N GLU A 228 -26.66 -5.07 -11.66
CA GLU A 228 -26.25 -6.34 -12.27
C GLU A 228 -26.40 -7.52 -11.30
N LYS A 229 -25.86 -7.38 -10.08
CA LYS A 229 -26.02 -8.39 -9.02
C LYS A 229 -27.49 -8.65 -8.69
N THR A 230 -28.32 -7.59 -8.67
CA THR A 230 -29.74 -7.75 -8.41
C THR A 230 -30.43 -8.56 -9.51
N LYS A 231 -30.12 -8.26 -10.78
CA LYS A 231 -30.65 -9.04 -11.91
C LYS A 231 -30.25 -10.51 -11.82
N GLN A 232 -28.98 -10.80 -11.59
CA GLN A 232 -28.46 -12.15 -11.44
C GLN A 232 -29.15 -12.92 -10.30
N GLU A 233 -29.25 -12.32 -9.11
CA GLU A 233 -29.91 -12.94 -7.95
C GLU A 233 -31.40 -13.22 -8.19
N GLN A 234 -32.13 -12.31 -8.87
CA GLN A 234 -33.54 -12.52 -9.17
C GLN A 234 -33.75 -13.64 -10.20
N VAL A 235 -32.87 -13.74 -11.21
CA VAL A 235 -32.85 -14.83 -12.16
C VAL A 235 -32.53 -16.14 -11.44
N GLN A 236 -31.49 -16.19 -10.65
CA GLN A 236 -31.08 -17.38 -9.89
C GLN A 236 -32.22 -17.89 -8.98
N LYS A 237 -32.86 -17.01 -8.21
CA LYS A 237 -33.99 -17.36 -7.34
C LYS A 237 -35.17 -17.95 -8.14
N ALA A 238 -35.46 -17.43 -9.33
CA ALA A 238 -36.51 -17.94 -10.18
C ALA A 238 -36.16 -19.35 -10.73
N VAL A 239 -34.94 -19.55 -11.18
CA VAL A 239 -34.40 -20.85 -11.62
C VAL A 239 -34.46 -21.88 -10.51
N GLU A 240 -33.93 -21.53 -9.29
CA GLU A 240 -33.99 -22.45 -8.15
C GLU A 240 -35.43 -22.84 -7.76
N ALA A 241 -36.38 -21.89 -7.82
CA ALA A 241 -37.77 -22.17 -7.54
C ALA A 241 -38.39 -23.11 -8.59
N ALA A 242 -38.04 -22.90 -9.85
CA ALA A 242 -38.53 -23.76 -10.97
C ALA A 242 -37.95 -25.18 -10.88
N LEU A 243 -36.65 -25.32 -10.58
CA LEU A 243 -35.98 -26.61 -10.37
C LEU A 243 -36.63 -27.38 -9.18
N LYS A 244 -36.83 -26.71 -8.05
CA LYS A 244 -37.50 -27.30 -6.88
C LYS A 244 -38.92 -27.77 -7.21
N LYS A 245 -39.69 -26.99 -8.01
CA LYS A 245 -41.02 -27.35 -8.45
C LYS A 245 -41.02 -28.58 -9.38
N ALA A 246 -39.93 -28.77 -10.16
CA ALA A 246 -39.72 -29.95 -10.99
C ALA A 246 -39.17 -31.17 -10.22
N GLY A 247 -38.96 -31.05 -8.88
CA GLY A 247 -38.42 -32.11 -8.05
C GLY A 247 -36.91 -32.30 -8.21
N ILE A 248 -36.19 -31.30 -8.75
CA ILE A 248 -34.75 -31.32 -8.94
C ILE A 248 -34.10 -30.45 -7.86
N ASN A 249 -33.10 -31.00 -7.16
CA ASN A 249 -32.32 -30.23 -6.20
C ASN A 249 -31.38 -29.25 -6.93
N PRO A 250 -31.55 -27.92 -6.78
CA PRO A 250 -30.71 -26.94 -7.46
C PRO A 250 -29.18 -27.13 -7.23
N ALA A 251 -28.78 -27.56 -6.05
CA ALA A 251 -27.35 -27.80 -5.73
C ALA A 251 -26.74 -28.99 -6.51
N HIS A 252 -27.56 -29.84 -7.13
CA HIS A 252 -27.06 -30.94 -7.93
C HIS A 252 -26.83 -30.54 -9.40
N VAL A 253 -27.33 -29.39 -9.82
CA VAL A 253 -27.37 -28.92 -11.22
C VAL A 253 -26.88 -27.48 -11.38
N ASP A 254 -26.16 -26.95 -10.42
CA ASP A 254 -25.64 -25.56 -10.39
C ASP A 254 -24.45 -25.32 -11.32
N SER A 255 -23.76 -26.39 -11.75
CA SER A 255 -22.69 -26.37 -12.73
C SER A 255 -22.65 -27.66 -13.55
N GLU A 256 -22.00 -27.63 -14.71
CA GLU A 256 -21.82 -28.84 -15.54
C GLU A 256 -21.05 -29.93 -14.79
N ASP A 257 -19.97 -29.56 -14.07
CA ASP A 257 -19.18 -30.49 -13.28
C ASP A 257 -20.02 -31.18 -12.17
N HIS A 258 -20.90 -30.41 -11.51
CA HIS A 258 -21.84 -30.98 -10.54
C HIS A 258 -22.89 -31.88 -11.19
N MET A 259 -23.40 -31.54 -12.34
CA MET A 259 -24.32 -32.40 -13.10
C MET A 259 -23.67 -33.75 -13.42
N GLU A 260 -22.47 -33.75 -13.99
CA GLU A 260 -21.73 -34.98 -14.31
C GLU A 260 -21.39 -35.81 -13.06
N SER A 261 -20.83 -35.18 -12.02
CA SER A 261 -20.47 -35.83 -10.78
C SER A 261 -21.66 -36.44 -10.07
N ASN A 262 -22.79 -35.73 -10.00
CA ASN A 262 -23.99 -36.19 -9.29
C ASN A 262 -24.75 -37.24 -10.09
N MET A 263 -24.65 -37.21 -11.42
CA MET A 263 -25.15 -38.28 -12.30
C MET A 263 -24.30 -39.56 -12.08
N GLY A 264 -22.98 -39.45 -12.04
CA GLY A 264 -22.09 -40.57 -11.72
C GLY A 264 -22.31 -41.20 -10.34
N LYS A 265 -22.78 -40.42 -9.37
CA LYS A 265 -23.17 -40.90 -8.02
C LYS A 265 -24.59 -41.46 -7.96
N GLY A 266 -25.36 -41.38 -9.03
CA GLY A 266 -26.75 -41.78 -9.06
C GLY A 266 -27.71 -40.88 -8.27
N TRP A 267 -27.32 -39.66 -7.96
CA TRP A 267 -28.18 -38.68 -7.27
C TRP A 267 -29.16 -37.97 -8.18
N ILE A 268 -28.86 -37.89 -9.47
CA ILE A 268 -29.73 -37.38 -10.54
C ILE A 268 -29.61 -38.28 -11.76
N THR A 269 -30.69 -38.30 -12.58
CA THR A 269 -30.70 -39.06 -13.83
C THR A 269 -30.35 -38.17 -15.03
N ALA A 270 -30.00 -38.79 -16.17
CA ALA A 270 -29.73 -38.05 -17.41
C ALA A 270 -30.97 -37.24 -17.88
N GLU A 271 -32.16 -37.77 -17.63
CA GLU A 271 -33.44 -37.09 -17.95
C GLU A 271 -33.61 -35.85 -17.08
N GLN A 272 -33.30 -35.95 -15.78
CA GLN A 272 -33.32 -34.80 -14.86
C GLN A 272 -32.29 -33.75 -15.22
N VAL A 273 -31.09 -34.15 -15.69
CA VAL A 273 -30.08 -33.20 -16.19
C VAL A 273 -30.57 -32.45 -17.41
N ALA A 274 -31.17 -33.18 -18.40
CA ALA A 274 -31.75 -32.56 -19.62
C ALA A 274 -32.84 -31.57 -19.24
N GLN A 275 -33.77 -31.97 -18.37
CA GLN A 275 -34.86 -31.12 -17.87
C GLN A 275 -34.33 -29.90 -17.11
N ALA A 276 -33.30 -30.07 -16.29
CA ALA A 276 -32.68 -28.97 -15.56
C ALA A 276 -32.06 -27.94 -16.51
N LYS A 277 -31.32 -28.37 -17.53
CA LYS A 277 -30.74 -27.49 -18.55
C LYS A 277 -31.81 -26.68 -19.30
N GLU A 278 -32.93 -27.30 -19.65
CA GLU A 278 -34.06 -26.62 -20.28
C GLU A 278 -34.72 -25.58 -19.36
N ILE A 279 -34.96 -25.96 -18.09
CA ILE A 279 -35.52 -25.05 -17.08
C ILE A 279 -34.58 -23.86 -16.86
N ILE A 280 -33.29 -24.11 -16.69
CA ILE A 280 -32.29 -23.05 -16.49
C ILE A 280 -32.30 -22.09 -17.67
N ALA A 281 -32.21 -22.58 -18.88
CA ALA A 281 -32.19 -21.75 -20.09
C ALA A 281 -33.45 -20.91 -20.23
N THR A 282 -34.63 -21.56 -20.15
CA THR A 282 -35.92 -20.91 -20.38
C THR A 282 -36.24 -19.88 -19.30
N VAL A 283 -36.15 -20.30 -18.03
CA VAL A 283 -36.52 -19.42 -16.91
C VAL A 283 -35.53 -18.27 -16.78
N SER A 284 -34.23 -18.48 -17.06
CA SER A 284 -33.23 -17.39 -17.05
C SER A 284 -33.58 -16.35 -18.11
N ALA A 285 -33.88 -16.77 -19.34
CA ALA A 285 -34.22 -15.86 -20.44
C ALA A 285 -35.53 -15.09 -20.15
N GLU A 286 -36.59 -15.79 -19.74
CA GLU A 286 -37.89 -15.19 -19.41
C GLU A 286 -37.78 -14.20 -18.24
N LYS A 287 -37.06 -14.57 -17.16
CA LYS A 287 -36.90 -13.72 -15.98
C LYS A 287 -36.05 -12.50 -16.28
N ALA A 288 -34.95 -12.68 -17.00
CA ALA A 288 -34.08 -11.54 -17.38
C ALA A 288 -34.85 -10.51 -18.25
N ALA A 289 -35.72 -10.96 -19.16
CA ALA A 289 -36.53 -10.08 -20.01
C ALA A 289 -37.63 -9.35 -19.23
N ASN A 290 -38.16 -9.95 -18.16
CA ASN A 290 -39.38 -9.49 -17.47
C ASN A 290 -39.11 -8.98 -16.04
N LEU A 291 -37.87 -8.56 -15.71
CA LEU A 291 -37.58 -7.96 -14.41
C LEU A 291 -38.16 -6.54 -14.32
N PRO A 292 -39.02 -6.24 -13.30
CA PRO A 292 -39.56 -4.91 -13.13
C PRO A 292 -38.45 -3.90 -12.81
N GLU A 293 -38.29 -2.91 -13.66
CA GLU A 293 -37.27 -1.86 -13.52
C GLU A 293 -37.35 -1.17 -12.14
N ALA A 294 -38.56 -0.84 -11.69
CA ALA A 294 -38.76 -0.19 -10.38
C ALA A 294 -38.26 -1.05 -9.20
N MET A 295 -38.37 -2.39 -9.29
CA MET A 295 -37.84 -3.28 -8.26
C MET A 295 -36.31 -3.27 -8.26
N ILE A 296 -35.69 -3.32 -9.45
CA ILE A 296 -34.23 -3.27 -9.59
C ILE A 296 -33.69 -1.98 -9.00
N GLN A 297 -34.29 -0.84 -9.35
CA GLN A 297 -33.87 0.49 -8.87
C GLN A 297 -34.03 0.62 -7.37
N ASN A 298 -35.10 0.11 -6.77
CA ASN A 298 -35.28 0.15 -5.32
C ASN A 298 -34.23 -0.68 -4.56
N ILE A 299 -33.90 -1.87 -5.08
CA ILE A 299 -32.87 -2.72 -4.47
C ILE A 299 -31.49 -2.09 -4.66
N ALA A 300 -31.18 -1.55 -5.85
CA ALA A 300 -29.92 -0.86 -6.12
C ALA A 300 -29.74 0.35 -5.19
N LYS A 301 -30.81 1.15 -4.99
CA LYS A 301 -30.80 2.26 -4.03
C LYS A 301 -30.54 1.78 -2.60
N GLY A 302 -31.16 0.65 -2.18
CA GLY A 302 -30.89 0.05 -0.87
C GLY A 302 -29.44 -0.37 -0.68
N ARG A 303 -28.82 -0.95 -1.73
CA ARG A 303 -27.39 -1.33 -1.73
C ARG A 303 -26.49 -0.11 -1.70
N LEU A 304 -26.81 0.93 -2.45
CA LEU A 304 -26.06 2.19 -2.44
C LEU A 304 -26.10 2.85 -1.04
N ASN A 305 -27.28 2.86 -0.39
CA ASN A 305 -27.37 3.36 0.98
C ASN A 305 -26.51 2.54 1.97
N LYS A 306 -26.45 1.22 1.78
CA LYS A 306 -25.57 0.35 2.55
C LYS A 306 -24.09 0.69 2.29
N PHE A 307 -23.70 0.87 1.03
CA PHE A 307 -22.36 1.31 0.66
C PHE A 307 -21.98 2.61 1.36
N PHE A 308 -22.81 3.65 1.34
CA PHE A 308 -22.53 4.90 2.04
C PHE A 308 -22.37 4.69 3.56
N LYS A 309 -23.21 3.84 4.16
CA LYS A 309 -23.12 3.52 5.58
C LYS A 309 -21.82 2.79 5.95
N GLU A 310 -21.31 1.95 5.07
CA GLU A 310 -20.10 1.15 5.32
C GLU A 310 -18.82 1.86 4.88
N SER A 311 -18.88 2.73 3.86
CA SER A 311 -17.71 3.31 3.19
C SER A 311 -17.47 4.79 3.50
N CYS A 312 -18.46 5.53 4.01
CA CYS A 312 -18.28 6.93 4.39
C CYS A 312 -17.98 7.05 5.88
N LEU A 313 -16.87 7.67 6.24
CA LEU A 313 -16.37 7.76 7.64
C LEU A 313 -17.44 8.21 8.62
N LEU A 314 -18.11 9.35 8.36
CA LEU A 314 -19.10 9.91 9.27
C LEU A 314 -20.37 9.05 9.40
N ASN A 315 -20.64 8.18 8.43
CA ASN A 315 -21.79 7.29 8.41
C ASN A 315 -21.51 5.90 8.98
N GLN A 316 -20.23 5.51 9.11
CA GLN A 316 -19.84 4.21 9.67
C GLN A 316 -20.30 4.06 11.11
N GLU A 317 -20.60 2.82 11.50
CA GLU A 317 -20.75 2.47 12.90
C GLU A 317 -19.43 2.67 13.63
N PHE A 318 -19.47 3.32 14.81
CA PHE A 318 -18.26 3.58 15.58
C PHE A 318 -17.71 2.27 16.18
N ILE A 319 -16.43 1.97 15.96
CA ILE A 319 -15.84 0.67 16.35
C ILE A 319 -15.89 0.37 17.85
N GLN A 320 -15.94 1.40 18.69
CA GLN A 320 -16.00 1.23 20.15
C GLN A 320 -17.44 1.17 20.68
N ASP A 321 -18.43 1.66 19.93
CA ASP A 321 -19.86 1.56 20.24
C ASP A 321 -20.68 1.53 18.95
N SER A 322 -21.02 0.35 18.48
CA SER A 322 -21.77 0.13 17.23
C SER A 322 -23.21 0.68 17.23
N LYS A 323 -23.70 1.17 18.36
CA LYS A 323 -25.00 1.86 18.44
C LYS A 323 -24.94 3.29 17.94
N LEU A 324 -23.76 3.85 17.85
CA LEU A 324 -23.52 5.21 17.38
C LEU A 324 -22.87 5.18 15.99
N SER A 325 -23.22 6.14 15.16
CA SER A 325 -22.38 6.48 14.02
C SER A 325 -21.16 7.28 14.48
N VAL A 326 -20.13 7.34 13.66
CA VAL A 326 -18.97 8.23 13.89
C VAL A 326 -19.44 9.67 14.08
N ALA A 327 -20.40 10.14 13.26
CA ALA A 327 -20.96 11.49 13.40
C ALA A 327 -21.67 11.69 14.74
N ASP A 328 -22.42 10.68 15.25
CA ASP A 328 -23.12 10.76 16.52
C ASP A 328 -22.13 10.73 17.69
N TYR A 329 -21.08 9.93 17.61
CA TYR A 329 -20.00 9.90 18.61
C TYR A 329 -19.34 11.29 18.75
N LEU A 330 -19.00 11.92 17.63
CA LEU A 330 -18.38 13.25 17.63
C LEU A 330 -19.33 14.31 18.22
N LYS A 331 -20.62 14.30 17.80
CA LYS A 331 -21.65 15.22 18.30
C LYS A 331 -21.96 15.03 19.79
N ALA A 332 -21.79 13.82 20.31
CA ALA A 332 -21.96 13.56 21.74
C ALA A 332 -20.87 14.23 22.59
N ALA A 333 -19.66 14.39 22.06
CA ALA A 333 -18.57 15.11 22.72
C ALA A 333 -18.76 16.64 22.61
N ASP A 334 -19.07 17.12 21.40
CA ASP A 334 -19.39 18.52 21.13
C ASP A 334 -20.28 18.59 19.88
N LYS A 335 -21.44 19.30 19.98
CA LYS A 335 -22.47 19.35 18.93
C LYS A 335 -21.97 19.82 17.55
N ASP A 336 -20.89 20.61 17.53
CA ASP A 336 -20.31 21.19 16.33
C ASP A 336 -18.99 20.50 15.92
N LEU A 337 -18.58 19.46 16.65
CA LEU A 337 -17.37 18.69 16.34
C LEU A 337 -17.60 17.79 15.13
N THR A 338 -16.69 17.85 14.16
CA THR A 338 -16.70 16.95 13.01
C THR A 338 -15.29 16.73 12.48
N VAL A 339 -15.11 15.68 11.70
CA VAL A 339 -13.92 15.47 10.88
C VAL A 339 -14.03 16.30 9.61
N VAL A 340 -12.93 16.90 9.18
CA VAL A 340 -12.84 17.70 7.95
C VAL A 340 -11.95 17.07 6.88
N ASP A 341 -10.95 16.27 7.26
CA ASP A 341 -10.13 15.47 6.35
C ASP A 341 -9.54 14.24 7.08
N PHE A 342 -9.20 13.24 6.31
CA PHE A 342 -8.44 12.09 6.78
C PHE A 342 -7.57 11.51 5.67
N LYS A 343 -6.47 10.86 6.06
CA LYS A 343 -5.62 10.08 5.15
C LYS A 343 -5.29 8.75 5.81
N ARG A 344 -5.13 7.74 4.99
CA ARG A 344 -4.75 6.39 5.38
C ARG A 344 -3.75 5.84 4.38
N PHE A 345 -2.69 5.24 4.86
CA PHE A 345 -1.73 4.50 4.04
C PHE A 345 -1.45 3.13 4.66
N THR A 346 -1.44 2.09 3.85
CA THR A 346 -1.11 0.72 4.26
C THR A 346 -0.22 0.05 3.23
N LEU A 347 0.65 -0.85 3.70
CA LEU A 347 1.44 -1.74 2.84
C LEU A 347 0.68 -3.00 2.45
N ALA A 348 -0.41 -3.34 3.15
CA ALA A 348 -1.23 -4.49 2.81
C ALA A 348 -1.93 -4.27 1.46
N ALA A 349 -1.98 -5.30 0.63
CA ALA A 349 -2.84 -5.31 -0.55
C ALA A 349 -4.32 -5.23 -0.12
N GLU A 350 -5.06 -4.30 -0.71
CA GLU A 350 -6.46 -4.02 -0.40
C GLU A 350 -7.38 -4.31 -1.57
#